data_b1fcd3997ebe1fc67dc12ae1c36705e7
#
_entry.id   b1fcd3997ebe1fc67dc12ae1c36705e7
#
_cell.length_a   1.000
_cell.length_b   1.000
_cell.length_c   1.000
_cell.angle_alpha   90.00
_cell.angle_beta   90.00
_cell.angle_gamma   90.00
#
_symmetry.space_group_name_H-M   'P 1'
#
loop_
_entity.id
_entity.type
_entity.pdbx_description
1 polymer ?
#
loop_
_entity_poly.entity_id
_entity_poly.type
_entity_poly.pdbx_seq_one_letter_code
_entity_poly.pdbx_strand_id
1 'polypeptide(L)'
;MCSFGERPILDGYGSDELSSSGRGQLLIPWPNRIEDGRYEFDGRSHQLPLDEPERRNAIHGLTRWSEWSVADRVADRVAFEHVLYPRPGYPFSLGLRVDYALSEQGLTVRTEATNVGSDAAPYGAGSHPYLAVEDVVVDGVELHVPASAVLIADERGISVGSGSVVDEGLDFREPRPIGSTKLDHCFTGLERDARGRAQVRLGTTILWVDESYPYLMVFTGDGLPDVERRSVAVEPMTCAPNAFRSGEGLIRLEPGHVHVGSWGISPT
;
A
#
# COMPACT_ATOMS: atom_id res chain seq x y z
N MET A 1 -6.51 18.17 -3.50
CA MET A 1 -5.90 17.58 -4.71
C MET A 1 -4.40 17.81 -4.59
N CYS A 2 -3.57 16.77 -4.67
CA CYS A 2 -2.11 16.91 -4.66
C CYS A 2 -1.64 17.14 -6.11
N SER A 3 -0.96 18.25 -6.34
CA SER A 3 -0.50 18.63 -7.68
C SER A 3 0.90 19.22 -7.65
N PHE A 4 1.65 19.09 -8.73
CA PHE A 4 2.85 19.86 -9.01
C PHE A 4 2.49 20.98 -10.01
N GLY A 5 2.47 22.24 -9.54
CA GLY A 5 1.88 23.32 -10.31
C GLY A 5 0.39 23.06 -10.57
N GLU A 6 -0.01 23.08 -11.83
CA GLU A 6 -1.39 22.79 -12.25
C GLU A 6 -1.66 21.30 -12.51
N ARG A 7 -0.61 20.46 -12.57
CA ARG A 7 -0.75 19.04 -12.90
C ARG A 7 -1.13 18.20 -11.66
N PRO A 8 -2.27 17.51 -11.68
CA PRO A 8 -2.62 16.56 -10.63
C PRO A 8 -1.66 15.36 -10.66
N ILE A 9 -1.16 14.94 -9.50
CA ILE A 9 -0.29 13.74 -9.35
C ILE A 9 -0.99 12.59 -8.65
N LEU A 10 -2.06 12.88 -7.92
CA LEU A 10 -2.90 11.89 -7.28
C LEU A 10 -4.34 12.02 -7.79
N ASP A 11 -4.93 10.88 -8.14
CA ASP A 11 -6.36 10.76 -8.37
C ASP A 11 -7.03 10.52 -7.01
N GLY A 12 -7.65 11.60 -6.49
CA GLY A 12 -8.25 11.64 -5.18
C GLY A 12 -9.78 11.74 -5.25
N TYR A 13 -10.36 12.16 -4.14
CA TYR A 13 -11.80 12.39 -3.96
C TYR A 13 -12.04 13.67 -3.18
N GLY A 14 -13.26 14.20 -3.24
CA GLY A 14 -13.66 15.37 -2.47
C GLY A 14 -13.76 15.08 -0.97
N SER A 15 -13.68 16.13 -0.15
CA SER A 15 -13.75 16.00 1.32
C SER A 15 -15.13 15.52 1.83
N ASP A 16 -16.15 15.62 1.00
CA ASP A 16 -17.54 15.21 1.23
C ASP A 16 -17.92 13.93 0.48
N GLU A 17 -16.95 13.28 -0.17
CA GLU A 17 -17.13 12.02 -0.88
C GLU A 17 -16.58 10.84 -0.08
N LEU A 18 -17.24 9.70 -0.19
CA LEU A 18 -16.73 8.45 0.35
C LEU A 18 -15.57 7.97 -0.51
N SER A 19 -14.44 7.66 0.13
CA SER A 19 -13.31 7.03 -0.57
C SER A 19 -13.76 5.72 -1.21
N SER A 20 -13.66 5.62 -2.53
CA SER A 20 -13.91 4.40 -3.28
C SER A 20 -12.61 3.68 -3.62
N SER A 21 -12.67 2.36 -3.80
CA SER A 21 -11.55 1.54 -4.28
C SER A 21 -10.25 1.69 -3.49
N GLY A 22 -10.33 1.99 -2.19
CA GLY A 22 -9.15 2.15 -1.33
C GLY A 22 -8.38 3.46 -1.49
N ARG A 23 -8.83 4.40 -2.35
CA ARG A 23 -8.09 5.63 -2.65
C ARG A 23 -7.59 6.36 -1.42
N GLY A 24 -6.27 6.59 -1.36
CA GLY A 24 -5.62 7.34 -0.30
C GLY A 24 -5.67 6.71 1.08
N GLN A 25 -6.22 5.50 1.22
CA GLN A 25 -6.37 4.85 2.52
C GLN A 25 -5.06 4.30 3.06
N LEU A 26 -4.93 4.31 4.38
CA LEU A 26 -3.88 3.62 5.12
C LEU A 26 -4.32 2.20 5.43
N LEU A 27 -3.48 1.23 5.08
CA LEU A 27 -3.78 -0.19 5.13
C LEU A 27 -3.05 -0.82 6.32
N ILE A 28 -3.57 -0.60 7.52
CA ILE A 28 -2.97 -1.01 8.80
C ILE A 28 -4.02 -1.78 9.63
N PRO A 29 -3.66 -2.87 10.30
CA PRO A 29 -2.35 -3.46 10.53
C PRO A 29 -1.94 -4.53 9.50
N TRP A 30 -2.58 -4.63 8.37
CA TRP A 30 -2.17 -5.43 7.21
C TRP A 30 -2.60 -4.76 5.91
N PRO A 31 -1.74 -4.74 4.88
CA PRO A 31 -2.14 -4.41 3.52
C PRO A 31 -2.74 -5.63 2.82
N ASN A 32 -3.50 -5.41 1.76
CA ASN A 32 -4.08 -6.44 0.91
C ASN A 32 -4.93 -7.45 1.71
N ARG A 33 -4.99 -8.74 1.30
CA ARG A 33 -5.95 -9.74 1.78
C ARG A 33 -5.39 -10.66 2.85
N ILE A 34 -6.28 -11.15 3.73
CA ILE A 34 -6.07 -12.31 4.59
C ILE A 34 -7.16 -13.31 4.25
N GLU A 35 -6.76 -14.48 3.77
CA GLU A 35 -7.63 -15.58 3.36
C GLU A 35 -8.57 -16.01 4.49
N ASP A 36 -9.87 -16.10 4.21
CA ASP A 36 -10.95 -16.41 5.16
C ASP A 36 -10.96 -15.50 6.40
N GLY A 37 -10.18 -14.41 6.41
CA GLY A 37 -9.98 -13.56 7.59
C GLY A 37 -9.35 -14.31 8.77
N ARG A 38 -8.72 -15.46 8.55
CA ARG A 38 -8.19 -16.32 9.62
C ARG A 38 -6.67 -16.30 9.63
N TYR A 39 -6.10 -16.22 10.81
CA TYR A 39 -4.66 -16.35 11.02
C TYR A 39 -4.35 -16.94 12.40
N GLU A 40 -3.12 -17.43 12.56
CA GLU A 40 -2.58 -17.85 13.84
C GLU A 40 -1.42 -16.94 14.24
N PHE A 41 -1.40 -16.53 15.49
CA PHE A 41 -0.31 -15.77 16.06
C PHE A 41 -0.07 -16.20 17.51
N ASP A 42 1.17 -16.52 17.85
CA ASP A 42 1.60 -17.01 19.17
C ASP A 42 0.72 -18.19 19.68
N GLY A 43 0.40 -19.13 18.77
CA GLY A 43 -0.38 -20.32 19.09
C GLY A 43 -1.86 -20.04 19.34
N ARG A 44 -2.36 -18.85 19.03
CA ARG A 44 -3.77 -18.50 19.12
C ARG A 44 -4.35 -18.26 17.73
N SER A 45 -5.52 -18.84 17.47
CA SER A 45 -6.27 -18.60 16.24
C SER A 45 -7.14 -17.35 16.38
N HIS A 46 -7.17 -16.54 15.33
CA HIS A 46 -7.93 -15.31 15.24
C HIS A 46 -8.83 -15.31 14.01
N GLN A 47 -10.02 -14.68 14.14
CA GLN A 47 -10.99 -14.51 13.06
C GLN A 47 -11.33 -13.03 12.91
N LEU A 48 -10.89 -12.44 11.81
CA LEU A 48 -11.25 -11.08 11.40
C LEU A 48 -12.64 -11.06 10.74
N PRO A 49 -13.35 -9.93 10.78
CA PRO A 49 -14.50 -9.71 9.91
C PRO A 49 -14.11 -9.86 8.44
N LEU A 50 -15.01 -10.42 7.63
CA LEU A 50 -14.86 -10.52 6.17
C LEU A 50 -15.46 -9.27 5.54
N ASP A 51 -14.65 -8.33 5.14
CA ASP A 51 -15.08 -7.07 4.52
C ASP A 51 -14.93 -7.08 2.97
N GLU A 52 -14.48 -8.22 2.41
CA GLU A 52 -14.59 -8.62 1.01
C GLU A 52 -15.35 -9.96 0.94
N PRO A 53 -16.67 -9.98 1.23
CA PRO A 53 -17.42 -11.23 1.44
C PRO A 53 -17.55 -12.08 0.19
N GLU A 54 -17.59 -11.51 -1.02
CA GLU A 54 -17.66 -12.21 -2.30
C GLU A 54 -16.42 -13.06 -2.57
N ARG A 55 -15.27 -12.66 -2.05
CA ARG A 55 -14.00 -13.41 -2.10
C ARG A 55 -13.66 -14.08 -0.78
N ARG A 56 -14.49 -13.89 0.25
CA ARG A 56 -14.30 -14.44 1.61
C ARG A 56 -12.98 -14.01 2.24
N ASN A 57 -12.57 -12.75 2.06
CA ASN A 57 -11.34 -12.22 2.62
C ASN A 57 -11.62 -11.10 3.63
N ALA A 58 -10.67 -10.93 4.57
CA ALA A 58 -10.46 -9.66 5.23
C ALA A 58 -9.45 -8.85 4.40
N ILE A 59 -9.71 -7.56 4.15
CA ILE A 59 -8.88 -6.75 3.25
C ILE A 59 -8.52 -5.38 3.83
N HIS A 60 -7.26 -4.98 3.67
CA HIS A 60 -6.76 -3.63 3.90
C HIS A 60 -6.86 -3.10 5.35
N GLY A 61 -6.77 -4.00 6.33
CA GLY A 61 -6.62 -3.61 7.73
C GLY A 61 -7.88 -3.06 8.38
N LEU A 62 -7.66 -2.30 9.47
CA LEU A 62 -8.72 -1.83 10.36
C LEU A 62 -8.78 -0.29 10.46
N THR A 63 -7.91 0.43 9.75
CA THR A 63 -7.78 1.90 9.88
C THR A 63 -8.44 2.69 8.75
N ARG A 64 -8.94 2.01 7.71
CA ARG A 64 -9.51 2.66 6.51
C ARG A 64 -10.63 3.66 6.79
N TRP A 65 -11.42 3.39 7.82
CA TRP A 65 -12.58 4.20 8.22
C TRP A 65 -12.43 4.76 9.63
N SER A 66 -11.20 4.78 10.16
CA SER A 66 -10.93 5.32 11.48
C SER A 66 -10.76 6.83 11.44
N GLU A 67 -11.18 7.49 12.52
CA GLU A 67 -10.86 8.89 12.75
C GLU A 67 -9.40 9.02 13.19
N TRP A 68 -8.71 10.03 12.67
CA TRP A 68 -7.35 10.38 13.01
C TRP A 68 -7.32 11.81 13.58
N SER A 69 -6.60 11.98 14.66
CA SER A 69 -6.38 13.28 15.28
C SER A 69 -5.21 14.00 14.63
N VAL A 70 -5.32 15.31 14.42
CA VAL A 70 -4.17 16.12 14.02
C VAL A 70 -3.25 16.29 15.23
N ALA A 71 -2.05 15.73 15.15
CA ALA A 71 -1.04 15.82 16.21
C ALA A 71 -0.14 17.06 16.05
N ASP A 72 0.17 17.42 14.81
CA ASP A 72 0.99 18.61 14.48
C ASP A 72 0.61 19.12 13.08
N ARG A 73 0.70 20.44 12.87
CA ARG A 73 0.44 21.06 11.58
C ARG A 73 1.23 22.35 11.42
N VAL A 74 2.02 22.42 10.35
CA VAL A 74 2.71 23.62 9.87
C VAL A 74 2.40 23.82 8.38
N ALA A 75 3.01 24.80 7.74
CA ALA A 75 2.65 25.18 6.36
C ALA A 75 2.83 24.05 5.34
N ASP A 76 3.86 23.23 5.51
CA ASP A 76 4.29 22.19 4.57
C ASP A 76 4.27 20.77 5.16
N ARG A 77 3.78 20.61 6.39
CA ARG A 77 3.68 19.30 7.06
C ARG A 77 2.42 19.20 7.91
N VAL A 78 1.84 18.01 7.91
CA VAL A 78 0.80 17.60 8.87
C VAL A 78 1.10 16.21 9.38
N ALA A 79 0.90 16.01 10.68
CA ALA A 79 0.97 14.71 11.33
C ALA A 79 -0.39 14.33 11.90
N PHE A 80 -0.75 13.07 11.69
CA PHE A 80 -1.96 12.48 12.24
C PHE A 80 -1.60 11.33 13.19
N GLU A 81 -2.38 11.17 14.24
CA GLU A 81 -2.25 10.07 15.19
C GLU A 81 -3.58 9.33 15.36
N HIS A 82 -3.47 8.04 15.59
CA HIS A 82 -4.58 7.15 15.89
C HIS A 82 -4.13 6.06 16.87
N VAL A 83 -4.99 5.65 17.79
CA VAL A 83 -4.78 4.45 18.60
C VAL A 83 -5.74 3.38 18.13
N LEU A 84 -5.20 2.32 17.55
CA LEU A 84 -5.94 1.11 17.23
C LEU A 84 -6.06 0.28 18.51
N TYR A 85 -7.22 0.33 19.13
CA TYR A 85 -7.55 -0.51 20.29
C TYR A 85 -7.90 -1.94 19.86
N PRO A 86 -7.84 -2.92 20.80
CA PRO A 86 -8.23 -4.29 20.53
C PRO A 86 -9.62 -4.40 19.90
N ARG A 87 -9.73 -5.22 18.86
CA ARG A 87 -10.97 -5.48 18.12
C ARG A 87 -11.19 -6.98 17.93
N PRO A 88 -12.41 -7.43 17.62
CA PRO A 88 -12.65 -8.82 17.23
C PRO A 88 -11.69 -9.25 16.13
N GLY A 89 -10.97 -10.35 16.37
CA GLY A 89 -9.96 -10.87 15.45
C GLY A 89 -8.59 -10.18 15.49
N TYR A 90 -8.44 -9.03 16.16
CA TYR A 90 -7.15 -8.34 16.33
C TYR A 90 -7.06 -7.78 17.77
N PRO A 91 -6.73 -8.62 18.78
CA PRO A 91 -6.77 -8.21 20.19
C PRO A 91 -5.51 -7.47 20.65
N PHE A 92 -4.90 -6.68 19.80
CA PHE A 92 -3.66 -5.95 20.04
C PHE A 92 -3.88 -4.44 19.98
N SER A 93 -3.00 -3.68 20.64
CA SER A 93 -3.07 -2.21 20.68
C SER A 93 -1.87 -1.60 19.95
N LEU A 94 -2.12 -0.71 18.99
CA LEU A 94 -1.08 0.02 18.28
C LEU A 94 -1.30 1.52 18.40
N GLY A 95 -0.25 2.25 18.79
CA GLY A 95 -0.16 3.70 18.58
C GLY A 95 0.38 3.97 17.18
N LEU A 96 -0.38 4.70 16.37
CA LEU A 96 -0.07 4.96 14.98
C LEU A 96 0.16 6.45 14.76
N ARG A 97 1.17 6.80 13.99
CA ARG A 97 1.44 8.16 13.54
C ARG A 97 1.78 8.16 12.05
N VAL A 98 1.23 9.12 11.32
CA VAL A 98 1.54 9.33 9.90
C VAL A 98 1.83 10.81 9.69
N ASP A 99 3.04 11.09 9.19
CA ASP A 99 3.49 12.43 8.83
C ASP A 99 3.46 12.57 7.29
N TYR A 100 2.81 13.62 6.82
CA TYR A 100 2.83 14.05 5.43
C TYR A 100 3.63 15.35 5.34
N ALA A 101 4.69 15.35 4.55
CA ALA A 101 5.54 16.53 4.35
C ALA A 101 5.66 16.86 2.86
N LEU A 102 5.49 18.12 2.52
CA LEU A 102 5.67 18.66 1.18
C LEU A 102 6.99 19.42 1.08
N SER A 103 7.66 19.31 -0.04
CA SER A 103 8.86 20.05 -0.38
C SER A 103 8.89 20.33 -1.89
N GLU A 104 9.91 21.05 -2.35
CA GLU A 104 10.16 21.22 -3.80
C GLU A 104 10.44 19.87 -4.51
N GLN A 105 10.86 18.84 -3.76
CA GLN A 105 11.10 17.50 -4.28
C GLN A 105 9.83 16.61 -4.29
N GLY A 106 8.74 17.08 -3.70
CA GLY A 106 7.47 16.36 -3.70
C GLY A 106 6.92 16.05 -2.32
N LEU A 107 6.09 15.01 -2.25
CA LEU A 107 5.47 14.50 -1.04
C LEU A 107 6.33 13.40 -0.43
N THR A 108 6.53 13.47 0.89
CA THR A 108 7.03 12.37 1.71
C THR A 108 5.96 11.96 2.71
N VAL A 109 5.72 10.67 2.83
CA VAL A 109 4.83 10.07 3.83
C VAL A 109 5.67 9.15 4.71
N ARG A 110 5.64 9.40 6.02
CA ARG A 110 6.32 8.57 7.03
C ARG A 110 5.27 7.97 7.94
N THR A 111 5.24 6.65 8.01
CA THR A 111 4.35 5.89 8.90
C THR A 111 5.13 5.31 10.05
N GLU A 112 4.60 5.47 11.26
CA GLU A 112 5.16 4.91 12.48
C GLU A 112 4.09 4.12 13.20
N ALA A 113 4.42 2.92 13.67
CA ALA A 113 3.57 2.09 14.49
C ALA A 113 4.33 1.64 15.74
N THR A 114 3.77 1.92 16.91
CA THR A 114 4.28 1.50 18.20
C THR A 114 3.33 0.46 18.79
N ASN A 115 3.83 -0.67 19.24
CA ASN A 115 3.04 -1.59 20.04
C ASN A 115 2.86 -1.01 21.44
N VAL A 116 1.68 -0.50 21.74
CA VAL A 116 1.32 0.07 23.07
C VAL A 116 0.57 -0.93 23.96
N GLY A 117 0.45 -2.18 23.49
CA GLY A 117 -0.11 -3.30 24.26
C GLY A 117 0.91 -4.02 25.13
N SER A 118 0.47 -5.08 25.80
CA SER A 118 1.29 -5.93 26.68
C SER A 118 1.84 -7.17 25.99
N ASP A 119 1.25 -7.57 24.87
CA ASP A 119 1.64 -8.75 24.10
C ASP A 119 2.25 -8.32 22.77
N ALA A 120 3.11 -9.17 22.17
CA ALA A 120 3.58 -8.96 20.81
C ALA A 120 2.40 -8.91 19.83
N ALA A 121 2.51 -8.07 18.82
CA ALA A 121 1.46 -7.88 17.82
C ALA A 121 1.95 -8.20 16.40
N PRO A 122 1.15 -8.93 15.57
CA PRO A 122 1.43 -9.07 14.16
C PRO A 122 1.12 -7.74 13.46
N TYR A 123 2.02 -7.27 12.61
CA TYR A 123 1.90 -5.96 11.97
C TYR A 123 2.36 -5.99 10.52
N GLY A 124 1.66 -5.25 9.71
CA GLY A 124 2.05 -4.81 8.38
C GLY A 124 1.39 -3.48 8.07
N ALA A 125 1.96 -2.74 7.15
CA ALA A 125 1.41 -1.46 6.71
C ALA A 125 1.46 -1.33 5.19
N GLY A 126 0.51 -0.60 4.65
CA GLY A 126 0.49 -0.17 3.28
C GLY A 126 -0.23 1.16 3.13
N SER A 127 -0.13 1.71 1.93
CA SER A 127 -0.87 2.91 1.50
C SER A 127 -1.39 2.68 0.09
N HIS A 128 -2.52 3.29 -0.23
CA HIS A 128 -3.21 3.05 -1.50
C HIS A 128 -3.30 4.32 -2.39
N PRO A 129 -2.17 4.97 -2.71
CA PRO A 129 -2.19 6.12 -3.61
C PRO A 129 -2.51 5.67 -5.04
N TYR A 130 -3.40 6.39 -5.71
CA TYR A 130 -3.63 6.29 -7.15
C TYR A 130 -2.87 7.43 -7.84
N LEU A 131 -1.91 7.08 -8.66
CA LEU A 131 -1.16 8.04 -9.46
C LEU A 131 -2.02 8.47 -10.64
N ALA A 132 -2.25 9.78 -10.75
CA ALA A 132 -2.97 10.36 -11.86
C ALA A 132 -2.13 10.28 -13.15
N VAL A 133 -2.79 10.12 -14.28
CA VAL A 133 -2.18 10.18 -15.60
C VAL A 133 -2.72 11.39 -16.37
N GLU A 134 -1.93 11.93 -17.28
CA GLU A 134 -2.34 13.08 -18.10
C GLU A 134 -3.30 12.68 -19.22
N ASP A 135 -3.20 11.43 -19.68
CA ASP A 135 -4.07 10.84 -20.67
C ASP A 135 -5.42 10.44 -20.10
N VAL A 136 -6.39 10.20 -20.98
CA VAL A 136 -7.73 9.76 -20.56
C VAL A 136 -7.70 8.36 -19.94
N VAL A 137 -6.77 7.51 -20.40
CA VAL A 137 -6.56 6.15 -19.92
C VAL A 137 -5.07 5.82 -19.81
N VAL A 138 -4.73 4.84 -18.99
CA VAL A 138 -3.35 4.44 -18.67
C VAL A 138 -2.61 3.71 -19.80
N ASP A 139 -3.30 3.33 -20.88
CA ASP A 139 -2.76 2.44 -21.91
C ASP A 139 -1.49 2.98 -22.58
N GLY A 140 -1.48 4.28 -22.90
CA GLY A 140 -0.33 4.94 -23.53
C GLY A 140 0.78 5.35 -22.56
N VAL A 141 0.55 5.24 -21.27
CA VAL A 141 1.49 5.74 -20.25
C VAL A 141 2.61 4.73 -20.02
N GLU A 142 3.84 5.20 -20.05
CA GLU A 142 5.00 4.37 -19.70
C GLU A 142 5.04 4.06 -18.20
N LEU A 143 5.18 2.77 -17.91
CA LEU A 143 5.39 2.25 -16.56
C LEU A 143 6.81 1.66 -16.45
N HIS A 144 7.48 1.98 -15.37
CA HIS A 144 8.71 1.31 -14.92
C HIS A 144 8.50 0.79 -13.50
N VAL A 145 8.76 -0.48 -13.26
CA VAL A 145 8.75 -1.14 -11.94
C VAL A 145 10.07 -1.87 -11.77
N PRO A 146 10.93 -1.46 -10.81
CA PRO A 146 12.27 -2.04 -10.63
C PRO A 146 12.21 -3.35 -9.84
N ALA A 147 11.41 -4.30 -10.30
CA ALA A 147 11.16 -5.57 -9.62
C ALA A 147 11.61 -6.75 -10.47
N SER A 148 12.19 -7.77 -9.84
CA SER A 148 12.62 -9.01 -10.50
C SER A 148 11.61 -10.14 -10.36
N ALA A 149 10.66 -10.06 -9.43
CA ALA A 149 9.68 -11.08 -9.13
C ALA A 149 8.29 -10.49 -8.90
N VAL A 150 7.29 -11.32 -9.05
CA VAL A 150 5.87 -11.03 -8.81
C VAL A 150 5.24 -12.19 -8.04
N LEU A 151 4.33 -11.87 -7.11
CA LEU A 151 3.53 -12.88 -6.43
C LEU A 151 2.37 -13.30 -7.32
N ILE A 152 2.19 -14.60 -7.45
CA ILE A 152 1.10 -15.21 -8.23
C ILE A 152 -0.10 -15.35 -7.30
N ALA A 153 -1.24 -14.78 -7.70
CA ALA A 153 -2.48 -14.85 -6.95
C ALA A 153 -3.48 -15.83 -7.60
N ASP A 154 -4.29 -16.49 -6.77
CA ASP A 154 -5.44 -17.24 -7.21
C ASP A 154 -6.64 -16.32 -7.58
N GLU A 155 -7.77 -16.91 -7.95
CA GLU A 155 -9.01 -16.19 -8.30
C GLU A 155 -9.61 -15.37 -7.15
N ARG A 156 -9.21 -15.66 -5.90
CA ARG A 156 -9.59 -14.91 -4.70
C ARG A 156 -8.63 -13.75 -4.42
N GLY A 157 -7.55 -13.62 -5.19
CA GLY A 157 -6.47 -12.65 -4.95
C GLY A 157 -5.54 -13.04 -3.80
N ILE A 158 -5.49 -14.32 -3.47
CA ILE A 158 -4.59 -14.86 -2.43
C ILE A 158 -3.29 -15.32 -3.08
N SER A 159 -2.16 -14.91 -2.53
CA SER A 159 -0.85 -15.33 -3.02
C SER A 159 -0.66 -16.84 -2.82
N VAL A 160 -0.37 -17.55 -3.91
CA VAL A 160 -0.15 -19.00 -3.97
C VAL A 160 1.27 -19.36 -4.39
N GLY A 161 2.09 -18.39 -4.74
CA GLY A 161 3.47 -18.58 -5.15
C GLY A 161 4.10 -17.28 -5.67
N SER A 162 5.28 -17.41 -6.24
CA SER A 162 5.99 -16.31 -6.88
C SER A 162 6.62 -16.75 -8.19
N GLY A 163 6.78 -15.83 -9.14
CA GLY A 163 7.42 -16.04 -10.43
C GLY A 163 8.34 -14.91 -10.80
N SER A 164 9.20 -15.14 -11.81
CA SER A 164 9.97 -14.08 -12.44
C SER A 164 9.03 -13.15 -13.22
N VAL A 165 9.27 -11.84 -13.17
CA VAL A 165 8.50 -10.88 -13.98
C VAL A 165 8.62 -11.18 -15.49
N VAL A 166 9.71 -11.79 -15.93
CA VAL A 166 9.93 -12.19 -17.33
C VAL A 166 8.99 -13.33 -17.73
N ASP A 167 8.94 -14.38 -16.90
CA ASP A 167 8.15 -15.58 -17.19
C ASP A 167 6.64 -15.28 -17.14
N GLU A 168 6.24 -14.35 -16.29
CA GLU A 168 4.84 -13.90 -16.15
C GLU A 168 4.44 -12.81 -17.18
N GLY A 169 5.38 -12.34 -18.03
CA GLY A 169 5.10 -11.28 -19.03
C GLY A 169 4.90 -9.89 -18.41
N LEU A 170 5.32 -9.71 -17.16
CA LEU A 170 5.16 -8.49 -16.36
C LEU A 170 6.47 -7.72 -16.16
N ASP A 171 7.43 -7.90 -17.08
CA ASP A 171 8.70 -7.19 -17.00
C ASP A 171 8.54 -5.72 -17.40
N PHE A 172 8.61 -4.85 -16.39
CA PHE A 172 8.60 -3.39 -16.51
C PHE A 172 9.91 -2.76 -16.01
N ARG A 173 11.00 -3.53 -15.91
CA ARG A 173 12.33 -3.00 -15.53
C ARG A 173 12.89 -2.07 -16.60
N GLU A 174 12.58 -2.31 -17.86
CA GLU A 174 12.71 -1.31 -18.91
C GLU A 174 11.37 -0.61 -19.08
N PRO A 175 11.34 0.74 -19.08
CA PRO A 175 10.11 1.50 -19.23
C PRO A 175 9.37 1.13 -20.52
N ARG A 176 8.11 0.81 -20.40
CA ARG A 176 7.25 0.52 -21.56
C ARG A 176 5.79 0.95 -21.31
N PRO A 177 5.03 1.22 -22.37
CA PRO A 177 3.59 1.48 -22.23
C PRO A 177 2.88 0.32 -21.52
N ILE A 178 1.91 0.64 -20.68
CA ILE A 178 1.07 -0.36 -20.00
C ILE A 178 0.31 -1.17 -21.07
N GLY A 179 -0.14 -0.51 -22.13
CA GLY A 179 -0.92 -1.13 -23.19
C GLY A 179 -2.22 -1.72 -22.65
N SER A 180 -2.61 -2.88 -23.15
CA SER A 180 -3.77 -3.63 -22.68
C SER A 180 -3.47 -4.52 -21.46
N THR A 181 -2.27 -4.44 -20.89
CA THR A 181 -1.91 -5.24 -19.71
C THR A 181 -2.80 -4.85 -18.54
N LYS A 182 -3.47 -5.84 -17.96
CA LYS A 182 -4.24 -5.68 -16.72
C LYS A 182 -3.33 -5.98 -15.56
N LEU A 183 -3.14 -5.00 -14.68
CA LEU A 183 -2.33 -5.15 -13.48
C LEU A 183 -3.24 -5.22 -12.25
N ASP A 184 -3.06 -6.25 -11.47
CA ASP A 184 -3.51 -6.46 -10.10
C ASP A 184 -2.47 -7.39 -9.46
N HIS A 185 -1.21 -6.92 -9.41
CA HIS A 185 -0.06 -7.77 -9.14
C HIS A 185 0.84 -7.17 -8.07
N CYS A 186 1.28 -8.02 -7.14
CA CYS A 186 2.24 -7.67 -6.11
C CYS A 186 3.68 -7.96 -6.57
N PHE A 187 4.44 -6.92 -6.82
CA PHE A 187 5.84 -6.97 -7.21
C PHE A 187 6.75 -7.00 -6.00
N THR A 188 7.88 -7.72 -6.12
CA THR A 188 8.93 -7.84 -5.10
C THR A 188 10.30 -8.05 -5.72
N GLY A 189 11.36 -8.21 -4.90
CA GLY A 189 12.72 -8.27 -5.44
C GLY A 189 13.13 -6.92 -6.03
N LEU A 190 12.83 -5.84 -5.31
CA LEU A 190 12.99 -4.46 -5.79
C LEU A 190 14.46 -4.07 -5.86
N GLU A 191 14.90 -3.62 -7.02
CA GLU A 191 16.19 -2.95 -7.18
C GLU A 191 16.15 -1.57 -6.52
N ARG A 192 17.22 -1.23 -5.79
CA ARG A 192 17.30 -0.01 -5.00
C ARG A 192 18.49 0.83 -5.41
N ASP A 193 18.30 2.13 -5.34
CA ASP A 193 19.39 3.10 -5.57
C ASP A 193 20.38 3.15 -4.38
N ALA A 194 21.43 3.97 -4.51
CA ALA A 194 22.46 4.14 -3.46
C ALA A 194 21.91 4.72 -2.14
N ARG A 195 20.66 5.19 -2.10
CA ARG A 195 19.97 5.68 -0.90
C ARG A 195 19.02 4.64 -0.30
N GLY A 196 19.05 3.39 -0.82
CA GLY A 196 18.15 2.31 -0.41
C GLY A 196 16.72 2.45 -0.93
N ARG A 197 16.45 3.32 -1.92
CA ARG A 197 15.11 3.56 -2.46
C ARG A 197 14.86 2.76 -3.72
N ALA A 198 13.71 2.10 -3.79
CA ALA A 198 13.16 1.61 -5.06
C ALA A 198 12.19 2.66 -5.63
N GLN A 199 12.19 2.82 -6.97
CA GLN A 199 11.46 3.90 -7.64
C GLN A 199 10.59 3.33 -8.76
N VAL A 200 9.28 3.38 -8.61
CA VAL A 200 8.32 3.17 -9.70
C VAL A 200 8.12 4.48 -10.44
N ARG A 201 8.19 4.44 -11.78
CA ARG A 201 7.87 5.61 -12.60
C ARG A 201 6.63 5.32 -13.44
N LEU A 202 5.67 6.23 -13.35
CA LEU A 202 4.48 6.28 -14.19
C LEU A 202 4.47 7.60 -14.96
N GLY A 203 4.80 7.55 -16.24
CA GLY A 203 4.99 8.76 -17.05
C GLY A 203 6.02 9.69 -16.41
N THR A 204 5.57 10.86 -15.98
CA THR A 204 6.38 11.92 -15.37
C THR A 204 6.26 11.96 -13.83
N THR A 205 5.71 10.91 -13.21
CA THR A 205 5.56 10.79 -11.76
C THR A 205 6.40 9.63 -11.24
N ILE A 206 7.15 9.84 -10.18
CA ILE A 206 7.90 8.81 -9.45
C ILE A 206 7.24 8.57 -8.11
N LEU A 207 6.96 7.29 -7.79
CA LEU A 207 6.72 6.86 -6.43
C LEU A 207 7.96 6.10 -5.94
N TRP A 208 8.54 6.55 -4.84
CA TRP A 208 9.67 5.89 -4.22
C TRP A 208 9.28 5.27 -2.87
N VAL A 209 9.96 4.19 -2.52
CA VAL A 209 9.81 3.49 -1.23
C VAL A 209 11.18 3.23 -0.61
N ASP A 210 11.29 3.32 0.72
CA ASP A 210 12.48 2.89 1.45
C ASP A 210 12.52 1.37 1.66
N GLU A 211 13.53 0.88 2.36
CA GLU A 211 13.76 -0.55 2.59
C GLU A 211 12.65 -1.23 3.41
N SER A 212 11.84 -0.47 4.14
CA SER A 212 10.72 -0.98 4.93
C SER A 212 9.56 -1.47 4.06
N TYR A 213 9.55 -1.12 2.77
CA TYR A 213 8.53 -1.53 1.81
C TYR A 213 9.13 -2.42 0.72
N PRO A 214 9.28 -3.74 0.96
CA PRO A 214 9.81 -4.68 -0.03
C PRO A 214 8.78 -5.14 -1.07
N TYR A 215 7.52 -4.77 -0.93
CA TYR A 215 6.43 -5.14 -1.83
C TYR A 215 5.74 -3.89 -2.39
N LEU A 216 5.33 -3.98 -3.66
CA LEU A 216 4.55 -2.96 -4.36
C LEU A 216 3.37 -3.61 -5.07
N MET A 217 2.14 -3.29 -4.66
CA MET A 217 0.97 -3.65 -5.45
C MET A 217 0.79 -2.63 -6.56
N VAL A 218 0.62 -3.10 -7.80
CA VAL A 218 0.30 -2.24 -8.95
C VAL A 218 -1.04 -2.67 -9.51
N PHE A 219 -1.98 -1.73 -9.58
CA PHE A 219 -3.35 -2.00 -10.00
C PHE A 219 -3.86 -0.94 -10.98
N THR A 220 -4.35 -1.38 -12.13
CA THR A 220 -4.85 -0.52 -13.21
C THR A 220 -6.35 -0.22 -13.13
N GLY A 221 -7.04 -0.68 -12.07
CA GLY A 221 -8.45 -0.40 -11.85
C GLY A 221 -9.42 -1.16 -12.74
N ASP A 222 -8.94 -2.18 -13.48
CA ASP A 222 -9.78 -2.97 -14.39
C ASP A 222 -10.97 -3.59 -13.64
N GLY A 223 -12.16 -3.43 -14.18
CA GLY A 223 -13.41 -3.93 -13.60
C GLY A 223 -14.02 -3.07 -12.49
N LEU A 224 -13.43 -1.92 -12.18
CA LEU A 224 -13.98 -0.94 -11.23
C LEU A 224 -14.50 0.28 -12.01
N PRO A 225 -15.82 0.46 -12.20
CA PRO A 225 -16.41 1.45 -13.13
C PRO A 225 -15.91 2.89 -12.89
N ASP A 226 -15.70 3.27 -11.62
CA ASP A 226 -15.33 4.64 -11.26
C ASP A 226 -13.85 4.96 -11.50
N VAL A 227 -13.01 3.94 -11.68
CA VAL A 227 -11.54 4.08 -11.74
C VAL A 227 -10.91 3.31 -12.87
N GLU A 228 -11.72 2.58 -13.65
CA GLU A 228 -11.22 1.69 -14.69
C GLU A 228 -10.26 2.42 -15.62
N ARG A 229 -8.98 2.04 -15.51
CA ARG A 229 -7.87 2.51 -16.37
C ARG A 229 -7.70 4.04 -16.44
N ARG A 230 -8.17 4.79 -15.43
CA ARG A 230 -8.04 6.27 -15.36
C ARG A 230 -6.83 6.73 -14.54
N SER A 231 -6.35 5.85 -13.69
CA SER A 231 -5.21 6.07 -12.80
C SER A 231 -4.61 4.71 -12.43
N VAL A 232 -3.40 4.71 -11.89
CA VAL A 232 -2.73 3.49 -11.44
C VAL A 232 -2.50 3.56 -9.94
N ALA A 233 -3.05 2.59 -9.21
CA ALA A 233 -2.63 2.42 -7.82
C ALA A 233 -1.23 1.79 -7.79
N VAL A 234 -0.34 2.43 -7.03
CA VAL A 234 0.99 1.89 -6.71
C VAL A 234 1.10 1.88 -5.20
N GLU A 235 0.90 0.72 -4.60
CA GLU A 235 0.72 0.58 -3.16
C GLU A 235 2.02 0.11 -2.50
N PRO A 236 2.72 0.96 -1.73
CA PRO A 236 3.78 0.50 -0.84
C PRO A 236 3.23 -0.47 0.20
N MET A 237 3.88 -1.64 0.38
CA MET A 237 3.50 -2.61 1.39
C MET A 237 4.73 -3.13 2.13
N THR A 238 4.65 -3.20 3.46
CA THR A 238 5.75 -3.72 4.32
C THR A 238 5.79 -5.23 4.35
N CYS A 239 4.71 -5.90 3.99
CA CYS A 239 4.61 -7.35 3.95
C CYS A 239 3.79 -7.80 2.72
N ALA A 240 3.92 -9.07 2.37
CA ALA A 240 3.18 -9.69 1.26
C ALA A 240 1.67 -9.74 1.53
N PRO A 241 0.81 -9.82 0.48
CA PRO A 241 -0.56 -10.27 0.64
C PRO A 241 -0.62 -11.59 1.43
N ASN A 242 -1.61 -11.74 2.30
CA ASN A 242 -1.82 -12.91 3.16
C ASN A 242 -0.70 -13.16 4.20
N ALA A 243 0.12 -12.15 4.51
CA ALA A 243 1.27 -12.28 5.41
C ALA A 243 0.90 -12.77 6.82
N PHE A 244 -0.29 -12.46 7.32
CA PHE A 244 -0.74 -12.95 8.64
C PHE A 244 -0.88 -14.48 8.68
N ARG A 245 -1.03 -15.13 7.51
CA ARG A 245 -1.06 -16.59 7.40
C ARG A 245 0.26 -17.18 6.92
N SER A 246 0.87 -16.55 5.90
CA SER A 246 2.11 -17.07 5.30
C SER A 246 3.36 -16.76 6.13
N GLY A 247 3.32 -15.70 6.92
CA GLY A 247 4.48 -15.14 7.61
C GLY A 247 5.40 -14.31 6.71
N GLU A 248 5.11 -14.20 5.42
CA GLU A 248 6.00 -13.54 4.45
C GLU A 248 6.06 -12.02 4.66
N GLY A 249 7.19 -11.54 5.18
CA GLY A 249 7.40 -10.14 5.52
C GLY A 249 6.61 -9.66 6.74
N LEU A 250 5.90 -10.56 7.45
CA LEU A 250 5.16 -10.20 8.66
C LEU A 250 6.08 -9.62 9.72
N ILE A 251 5.73 -8.45 10.22
CA ILE A 251 6.47 -7.78 11.29
C ILE A 251 5.86 -8.20 12.62
N ARG A 252 6.72 -8.70 13.51
CA ARG A 252 6.39 -8.94 14.90
C ARG A 252 6.81 -7.73 15.73
N LEU A 253 5.84 -6.96 16.22
CA LEU A 253 6.10 -5.83 17.10
C LEU A 253 6.01 -6.29 18.57
N GLU A 254 7.16 -6.33 19.24
CA GLU A 254 7.19 -6.56 20.69
C GLU A 254 6.64 -5.35 21.44
N PRO A 255 6.14 -5.51 22.68
CA PRO A 255 5.67 -4.38 23.49
C PRO A 255 6.68 -3.24 23.58
N GLY A 256 6.25 -2.02 23.28
CA GLY A 256 7.07 -0.82 23.23
C GLY A 256 7.98 -0.68 22.01
N HIS A 257 8.06 -1.69 21.13
CA HIS A 257 8.83 -1.56 19.89
C HIS A 257 8.10 -0.72 18.85
N VAL A 258 8.88 -0.08 18.00
CA VAL A 258 8.43 0.83 16.95
C VAL A 258 8.89 0.33 15.60
N HIS A 259 8.00 0.31 14.63
CA HIS A 259 8.31 0.17 13.20
C HIS A 259 8.13 1.51 12.49
N VAL A 260 9.04 1.83 11.59
CA VAL A 260 8.99 3.05 10.78
C VAL A 260 9.24 2.70 9.33
N GLY A 261 8.47 3.29 8.43
CA GLY A 261 8.67 3.20 6.99
C GLY A 261 8.33 4.51 6.30
N SER A 262 8.99 4.80 5.19
CA SER A 262 8.73 6.01 4.41
C SER A 262 8.60 5.70 2.92
N TRP A 263 7.69 6.41 2.30
CA TRP A 263 7.53 6.46 0.85
C TRP A 263 7.21 7.88 0.41
N GLY A 264 7.23 8.13 -0.86
CA GLY A 264 6.91 9.47 -1.33
C GLY A 264 6.66 9.53 -2.84
N ILE A 265 6.24 10.70 -3.29
CA ILE A 265 5.94 10.98 -4.69
C ILE A 265 6.72 12.23 -5.10
N SER A 266 7.39 12.16 -6.24
CA SER A 266 8.13 13.27 -6.84
C SER A 266 7.83 13.39 -8.34
N PRO A 267 8.01 14.57 -8.94
CA PRO A 267 8.11 14.68 -10.39
C PRO A 267 9.43 14.06 -10.86
N THR A 268 9.48 13.65 -12.14
CA THR A 268 10.73 13.24 -12.82
C THR A 268 11.63 14.42 -13.07
#